data_5f05b7793eca8b37b11d46f645de6e07
#
_entry.id   5f05b7793eca8b37b11d46f645de6e07
#
_cell.length_a   1.000
_cell.length_b   1.000
_cell.length_c   1.000
_cell.angle_alpha   90.00
_cell.angle_beta   90.00
_cell.angle_gamma   90.00
#
_symmetry.space_group_name_H-M   'P 1'
#
loop_
_entity.id
_entity.type
_entity.pdbx_description
1 polymer ?
#
loop_
_entity_poly.entity_id
_entity_poly.type
_entity_poly.pdbx_seq_one_letter_code
_entity_poly.pdbx_strand_id
1 'polypeptide(L)'
;MRGIMTHHIERAGLRLAYSDTGGERPVAVLIHGWISERADLRAVGAALAPTYRVIALDAAGHGESDVPGPEAANARLAIPAQAADVAALCDHLGVSGALLVGHSAGGAVAVELAARRPDLAAAVVALDGTILFRKEVLAGVEPLLAALRSPAWRDALRGFVQQSYLPTDDLTLLTAELAAVARMPQHVVAAVPEQFLEWDAEGALRALAAPLLYVDASQMTDLERLAELVPSVAIARTVAVGHMQLIAHPRQAVAAIEDFQAAHGRPPVDNRAPVLALFDAVQSGELERIDDLVSADFVDHGAPPGMIPPGAEGYRTIFRLLKGALRIDYAVLDVVAEGESVMAWVRCTGRHVGEFLGIPPTDREFAFEAMHRYRVEDGVIREHHAVRDDLVLYRQLGLTS
;
A
#
# COMPACT_ATOMS: atom_id res chain seq x y z
N MET A 1 12.71 10.60 -12.88
CA MET A 1 11.68 10.56 -11.81
C MET A 1 11.94 11.77 -10.92
N ARG A 2 10.91 12.62 -10.67
CA ARG A 2 10.99 13.63 -9.60
C ARG A 2 11.24 12.86 -8.31
N GLY A 3 12.14 13.33 -7.44
CA GLY A 3 12.50 12.62 -6.21
C GLY A 3 11.25 12.36 -5.37
N ILE A 4 11.04 11.10 -4.99
CA ILE A 4 9.96 10.72 -4.06
C ILE A 4 10.29 11.41 -2.73
N MET A 5 9.34 12.18 -2.19
CA MET A 5 9.55 12.90 -0.92
C MET A 5 9.61 11.92 0.25
N THR A 6 10.49 12.22 1.20
CA THR A 6 10.52 11.53 2.49
C THR A 6 9.48 12.13 3.41
N HIS A 7 8.62 11.28 3.95
CA HIS A 7 7.64 11.59 4.99
C HIS A 7 8.04 10.92 6.29
N HIS A 8 7.39 11.28 7.39
CA HIS A 8 7.69 10.69 8.69
C HIS A 8 6.40 10.39 9.46
N ILE A 9 6.45 9.31 10.25
CA ILE A 9 5.42 8.95 11.22
C ILE A 9 6.06 8.74 12.59
N GLU A 10 5.41 9.23 13.67
CA GLU A 10 5.86 9.02 15.05
C GLU A 10 5.38 7.67 15.57
N ARG A 11 6.32 6.82 16.04
CA ARG A 11 6.03 5.49 16.57
C ARG A 11 6.87 5.18 17.80
N ALA A 12 6.20 5.01 18.96
CA ALA A 12 6.83 4.65 20.23
C ALA A 12 8.05 5.53 20.57
N GLY A 13 7.93 6.84 20.34
CA GLY A 13 8.97 7.83 20.63
C GLY A 13 10.09 7.90 19.57
N LEU A 14 9.95 7.24 18.44
CA LEU A 14 10.86 7.31 17.30
C LEU A 14 10.11 7.87 16.07
N ARG A 15 10.80 8.67 15.30
CA ARG A 15 10.36 9.15 13.99
C ARG A 15 10.82 8.16 12.93
N LEU A 16 9.87 7.53 12.25
CA LEU A 16 10.13 6.59 11.18
C LEU A 16 9.91 7.25 9.83
N ALA A 17 10.89 7.11 8.92
CA ALA A 17 10.87 7.68 7.59
C ALA A 17 10.17 6.73 6.61
N TYR A 18 9.34 7.28 5.72
CA TYR A 18 8.72 6.51 4.65
C TYR A 18 8.64 7.31 3.36
N SER A 19 8.43 6.62 2.26
CA SER A 19 8.10 7.19 0.96
C SER A 19 6.76 6.64 0.48
N ASP A 20 6.02 7.46 -0.28
CA ASP A 20 4.73 7.14 -0.84
C ASP A 20 4.63 7.77 -2.23
N THR A 21 4.30 6.98 -3.23
CA THR A 21 4.11 7.49 -4.60
C THR A 21 2.78 8.21 -4.77
N GLY A 22 1.87 8.07 -3.80
CA GLY A 22 0.52 8.60 -3.88
C GLY A 22 -0.34 7.93 -4.94
N GLY A 23 -1.55 8.46 -5.12
CA GLY A 23 -2.52 7.97 -6.09
C GLY A 23 -3.47 6.90 -5.54
N GLU A 24 -4.43 6.48 -6.36
CA GLU A 24 -5.58 5.65 -5.96
C GLU A 24 -5.45 4.19 -6.41
N ARG A 25 -4.28 3.79 -6.92
CA ARG A 25 -4.00 2.40 -7.33
C ARG A 25 -4.00 1.47 -6.12
N PRO A 26 -4.17 0.13 -6.35
CA PRO A 26 -3.91 -0.85 -5.31
C PRO A 26 -2.58 -0.58 -4.61
N VAL A 27 -2.49 -0.84 -3.33
CA VAL A 27 -1.28 -0.51 -2.56
C VAL A 27 -0.31 -1.69 -2.53
N ALA A 28 0.98 -1.40 -2.77
CA ALA A 28 2.09 -2.29 -2.44
C ALA A 28 2.92 -1.65 -1.32
N VAL A 29 3.12 -2.39 -0.22
CA VAL A 29 3.98 -1.97 0.90
C VAL A 29 5.29 -2.74 0.83
N LEU A 30 6.40 -2.03 0.68
CA LEU A 30 7.74 -2.60 0.58
C LEU A 30 8.43 -2.54 1.94
N ILE A 31 8.96 -3.67 2.41
CA ILE A 31 9.59 -3.85 3.71
C ILE A 31 11.00 -4.39 3.49
N HIS A 32 12.00 -3.57 3.82
CA HIS A 32 13.41 -3.93 3.61
C HIS A 32 13.93 -4.94 4.65
N GLY A 33 15.11 -5.47 4.38
CA GLY A 33 15.77 -6.44 5.23
C GLY A 33 16.64 -5.83 6.33
N TRP A 34 17.31 -6.72 7.08
CA TRP A 34 18.36 -6.36 8.00
C TRP A 34 19.51 -5.64 7.26
N ILE A 35 20.12 -4.64 7.89
CA ILE A 35 21.21 -3.81 7.33
C ILE A 35 20.90 -3.14 5.98
N SER A 36 19.65 -2.99 5.64
CA SER A 36 19.13 -2.40 4.41
C SER A 36 18.30 -1.15 4.72
N GLU A 37 17.79 -0.49 3.69
CA GLU A 37 16.91 0.68 3.80
C GLU A 37 15.87 0.66 2.68
N ARG A 38 14.80 1.48 2.78
CA ARG A 38 13.77 1.56 1.73
C ARG A 38 14.33 1.89 0.34
N ALA A 39 15.47 2.59 0.29
CA ALA A 39 16.12 2.95 -0.96
C ALA A 39 16.64 1.74 -1.75
N ASP A 40 16.98 0.64 -1.08
CA ASP A 40 17.43 -0.60 -1.73
C ASP A 40 16.30 -1.28 -2.51
N LEU A 41 15.04 -1.10 -2.07
CA LEU A 41 13.84 -1.62 -2.75
C LEU A 41 13.33 -0.73 -3.90
N ARG A 42 14.05 0.34 -4.24
CA ARG A 42 13.63 1.34 -5.24
C ARG A 42 13.40 0.73 -6.63
N ALA A 43 14.19 -0.27 -7.03
CA ALA A 43 14.03 -0.91 -8.32
C ALA A 43 12.77 -1.81 -8.35
N VAL A 44 12.47 -2.51 -7.25
CA VAL A 44 11.23 -3.26 -7.06
C VAL A 44 10.04 -2.29 -7.08
N GLY A 45 10.11 -1.21 -6.32
CA GLY A 45 9.06 -0.19 -6.28
C GLY A 45 8.82 0.46 -7.64
N ALA A 46 9.88 0.77 -8.40
CA ALA A 46 9.75 1.34 -9.74
C ALA A 46 9.07 0.37 -10.73
N ALA A 47 9.33 -0.93 -10.59
CA ALA A 47 8.70 -1.95 -11.43
C ALA A 47 7.21 -2.16 -11.06
N LEU A 48 6.83 -2.00 -9.80
CA LEU A 48 5.44 -2.12 -9.33
C LEU A 48 4.63 -0.83 -9.52
N ALA A 49 5.26 0.34 -9.58
CA ALA A 49 4.60 1.66 -9.65
C ALA A 49 3.62 1.86 -10.82
N PRO A 50 3.78 1.22 -12.01
CA PRO A 50 2.76 1.30 -13.06
C PRO A 50 1.40 0.73 -12.64
N THR A 51 1.38 -0.23 -11.71
CA THR A 51 0.17 -0.95 -11.27
C THR A 51 -0.25 -0.58 -9.85
N TYR A 52 0.71 -0.15 -8.99
CA TYR A 52 0.50 0.06 -7.56
C TYR A 52 0.84 1.48 -7.12
N ARG A 53 0.15 1.98 -6.08
CA ARG A 53 0.69 2.98 -5.18
C ARG A 53 1.71 2.28 -4.28
N VAL A 54 2.97 2.72 -4.35
CA VAL A 54 4.07 2.08 -3.65
C VAL A 54 4.42 2.87 -2.40
N ILE A 55 4.38 2.19 -1.24
CA ILE A 55 4.76 2.72 0.06
C ILE A 55 5.98 1.93 0.53
N ALA A 56 7.01 2.58 1.04
CA ALA A 56 8.19 1.93 1.61
C ALA A 56 8.62 2.64 2.89
N LEU A 57 8.89 1.87 3.96
CA LEU A 57 9.28 2.35 5.28
C LEU A 57 10.75 2.01 5.56
N ASP A 58 11.50 2.92 6.19
CA ASP A 58 12.72 2.56 6.90
C ASP A 58 12.37 2.08 8.31
N ALA A 59 12.77 0.87 8.66
CA ALA A 59 12.62 0.36 10.01
C ALA A 59 13.42 1.20 11.01
N ALA A 60 13.06 1.17 12.29
CA ALA A 60 13.83 1.83 13.34
C ALA A 60 15.32 1.46 13.25
N GLY A 61 16.20 2.42 13.38
CA GLY A 61 17.65 2.22 13.29
C GLY A 61 18.22 2.05 11.87
N HIS A 62 17.38 2.17 10.83
CA HIS A 62 17.76 2.00 9.43
C HIS A 62 17.42 3.27 8.63
N GLY A 63 18.14 3.47 7.52
CA GLY A 63 17.91 4.56 6.58
C GLY A 63 17.82 5.94 7.24
N GLU A 64 16.72 6.65 7.03
CA GLU A 64 16.45 7.99 7.58
C GLU A 64 15.56 7.95 8.85
N SER A 65 15.27 6.75 9.39
CA SER A 65 14.53 6.58 10.64
C SER A 65 15.42 6.78 11.87
N ASP A 66 14.81 7.21 12.97
CA ASP A 66 15.52 7.39 14.24
C ASP A 66 16.10 6.05 14.75
N VAL A 67 17.24 6.15 15.43
CA VAL A 67 17.94 5.01 16.02
C VAL A 67 17.43 4.77 17.43
N PRO A 68 16.90 3.58 17.76
CA PRO A 68 16.54 3.25 19.15
C PRO A 68 17.77 3.24 20.04
N GLY A 69 17.62 3.63 21.32
CA GLY A 69 18.70 3.50 22.29
C GLY A 69 19.09 2.04 22.50
N PRO A 70 20.34 1.75 22.97
CA PRO A 70 20.84 0.38 23.10
C PRO A 70 19.96 -0.53 23.97
N GLU A 71 19.37 0.00 25.05
CA GLU A 71 18.49 -0.75 25.95
C GLU A 71 17.14 -1.12 25.30
N ALA A 72 16.67 -0.32 24.34
CA ALA A 72 15.41 -0.52 23.64
C ALA A 72 15.56 -1.29 22.32
N ALA A 73 16.79 -1.48 21.83
CA ALA A 73 17.04 -1.99 20.48
C ALA A 73 16.40 -3.35 20.22
N ASN A 74 16.59 -4.33 21.12
CA ASN A 74 16.01 -5.67 20.98
C ASN A 74 14.47 -5.60 20.87
N ALA A 75 13.81 -4.86 21.77
CA ALA A 75 12.35 -4.75 21.77
C ALA A 75 11.83 -4.01 20.55
N ARG A 76 12.52 -2.95 20.10
CA ARG A 76 12.10 -2.13 18.95
C ARG A 76 12.37 -2.78 17.60
N LEU A 77 13.36 -3.66 17.53
CA LEU A 77 13.76 -4.37 16.31
C LEU A 77 13.21 -5.81 16.27
N ALA A 78 12.43 -6.21 17.28
CA ALA A 78 11.70 -7.48 17.25
C ALA A 78 10.74 -7.52 16.05
N ILE A 79 10.63 -8.69 15.40
CA ILE A 79 9.76 -8.88 14.22
C ILE A 79 8.33 -8.39 14.49
N PRO A 80 7.68 -8.73 15.64
CA PRO A 80 6.35 -8.21 15.94
C PRO A 80 6.28 -6.68 16.12
N ALA A 81 7.34 -6.05 16.61
CA ALA A 81 7.38 -4.60 16.77
C ALA A 81 7.52 -3.88 15.41
N GLN A 82 8.36 -4.39 14.52
CA GLN A 82 8.48 -3.88 13.17
C GLN A 82 7.17 -4.07 12.38
N ALA A 83 6.50 -5.22 12.52
CA ALA A 83 5.18 -5.45 11.94
C ALA A 83 4.14 -4.45 12.45
N ALA A 84 4.16 -4.12 13.75
CA ALA A 84 3.28 -3.11 14.32
C ALA A 84 3.59 -1.68 13.83
N ASP A 85 4.84 -1.37 13.50
CA ASP A 85 5.22 -0.09 12.90
C ASP A 85 4.67 0.03 11.47
N VAL A 86 4.78 -1.03 10.66
CA VAL A 86 4.20 -1.08 9.31
C VAL A 86 2.66 -1.01 9.38
N ALA A 87 2.03 -1.72 10.32
CA ALA A 87 0.58 -1.65 10.53
C ALA A 87 0.12 -0.21 10.82
N ALA A 88 0.83 0.48 11.72
CA ALA A 88 0.49 1.85 12.06
C ALA A 88 0.69 2.84 10.90
N LEU A 89 1.68 2.59 10.02
CA LEU A 89 1.82 3.36 8.79
C LEU A 89 0.63 3.12 7.85
N CYS A 90 0.20 1.87 7.70
CA CYS A 90 -0.99 1.53 6.90
C CYS A 90 -2.24 2.21 7.47
N ASP A 91 -2.46 2.13 8.78
CA ASP A 91 -3.59 2.79 9.46
C ASP A 91 -3.55 4.32 9.26
N HIS A 92 -2.37 4.93 9.39
CA HIS A 92 -2.16 6.38 9.18
C HIS A 92 -2.49 6.83 7.75
N LEU A 93 -2.20 6.00 6.76
CA LEU A 93 -2.43 6.28 5.34
C LEU A 93 -3.77 5.75 4.81
N GLY A 94 -4.60 5.14 5.69
CA GLY A 94 -5.89 4.57 5.32
C GLY A 94 -5.77 3.34 4.39
N VAL A 95 -4.67 2.59 4.49
CA VAL A 95 -4.39 1.42 3.64
C VAL A 95 -5.04 0.17 4.22
N SER A 96 -5.71 -0.59 3.38
CA SER A 96 -6.21 -1.95 3.67
C SER A 96 -5.96 -2.85 2.47
N GLY A 97 -5.85 -4.16 2.70
CA GLY A 97 -5.74 -5.15 1.63
C GLY A 97 -4.55 -4.93 0.67
N ALA A 98 -3.38 -4.59 1.21
CA ALA A 98 -2.19 -4.32 0.41
C ALA A 98 -1.45 -5.59 -0.05
N LEU A 99 -0.67 -5.48 -1.11
CA LEU A 99 0.39 -6.42 -1.44
C LEU A 99 1.59 -6.11 -0.53
N LEU A 100 1.87 -6.97 0.44
CA LEU A 100 3.03 -6.84 1.32
C LEU A 100 4.24 -7.50 0.66
N VAL A 101 5.27 -6.73 0.34
CA VAL A 101 6.50 -7.24 -0.30
C VAL A 101 7.67 -7.05 0.65
N GLY A 102 8.14 -8.14 1.25
CA GLY A 102 9.25 -8.12 2.19
C GLY A 102 10.50 -8.78 1.63
N HIS A 103 11.64 -8.11 1.71
CA HIS A 103 12.94 -8.67 1.35
C HIS A 103 13.67 -9.14 2.61
N SER A 104 14.26 -10.33 2.57
CA SER A 104 15.07 -10.85 3.69
C SER A 104 14.31 -10.83 5.03
N ALA A 105 14.82 -10.14 6.05
CA ALA A 105 14.13 -9.90 7.33
C ALA A 105 12.74 -9.26 7.13
N GLY A 106 12.57 -8.40 6.14
CA GLY A 106 11.28 -7.82 5.79
C GLY A 106 10.23 -8.85 5.37
N GLY A 107 10.64 -10.02 4.87
CA GLY A 107 9.75 -11.15 4.61
C GLY A 107 9.11 -11.71 5.88
N ALA A 108 9.89 -11.86 6.95
CA ALA A 108 9.37 -12.24 8.27
C ALA A 108 8.40 -11.19 8.84
N VAL A 109 8.76 -9.90 8.70
CA VAL A 109 7.89 -8.78 9.11
C VAL A 109 6.56 -8.79 8.33
N ALA A 110 6.60 -9.05 7.01
CA ALA A 110 5.41 -9.11 6.17
C ALA A 110 4.48 -10.27 6.57
N VAL A 111 5.03 -11.46 6.86
CA VAL A 111 4.28 -12.63 7.35
C VAL A 111 3.65 -12.34 8.71
N GLU A 112 4.42 -11.80 9.66
CA GLU A 112 3.95 -11.44 10.99
C GLU A 112 2.83 -10.39 10.93
N LEU A 113 2.99 -9.37 10.08
CA LEU A 113 1.96 -8.35 9.84
C LEU A 113 0.66 -8.97 9.33
N ALA A 114 0.75 -9.78 8.27
CA ALA A 114 -0.42 -10.41 7.65
C ALA A 114 -1.12 -11.40 8.59
N ALA A 115 -0.37 -12.11 9.44
CA ALA A 115 -0.93 -13.00 10.45
C ALA A 115 -1.70 -12.25 11.54
N ARG A 116 -1.21 -11.09 11.98
CA ARG A 116 -1.84 -10.28 13.03
C ARG A 116 -2.92 -9.34 12.54
N ARG A 117 -2.80 -8.84 11.32
CA ARG A 117 -3.67 -7.85 10.68
C ARG A 117 -4.07 -8.32 9.28
N PRO A 118 -4.90 -9.39 9.19
CA PRO A 118 -5.34 -9.92 7.89
C PRO A 118 -6.11 -8.89 7.05
N ASP A 119 -6.68 -7.87 7.68
CA ASP A 119 -7.33 -6.73 7.03
C ASP A 119 -6.37 -5.86 6.20
N LEU A 120 -5.08 -5.85 6.54
CA LEU A 120 -4.06 -5.08 5.84
C LEU A 120 -3.41 -5.84 4.67
N ALA A 121 -3.57 -7.16 4.59
CA ALA A 121 -2.86 -8.00 3.62
C ALA A 121 -3.81 -8.70 2.64
N ALA A 122 -3.79 -8.30 1.37
CA ALA A 122 -4.42 -9.08 0.31
C ALA A 122 -3.54 -10.24 -0.16
N ALA A 123 -2.22 -10.06 -0.12
CA ALA A 123 -1.22 -11.08 -0.41
C ALA A 123 0.13 -10.73 0.21
N VAL A 124 0.96 -11.73 0.42
CA VAL A 124 2.33 -11.58 0.92
C VAL A 124 3.32 -12.12 -0.12
N VAL A 125 4.38 -11.36 -0.37
CA VAL A 125 5.53 -11.74 -1.19
C VAL A 125 6.79 -11.68 -0.33
N ALA A 126 7.43 -12.80 -0.12
CA ALA A 126 8.72 -12.89 0.55
C ALA A 126 9.84 -13.05 -0.48
N LEU A 127 10.55 -11.97 -0.74
CA LEU A 127 11.72 -11.95 -1.64
C LEU A 127 12.93 -12.44 -0.86
N ASP A 128 13.31 -13.69 -1.05
CA ASP A 128 14.39 -14.37 -0.33
C ASP A 128 14.28 -14.16 1.20
N GLY A 129 13.03 -14.26 1.69
CA GLY A 129 12.65 -13.90 3.04
C GLY A 129 13.21 -14.87 4.08
N THR A 130 13.69 -14.34 5.21
CA THR A 130 14.18 -15.14 6.33
C THR A 130 13.02 -15.58 7.23
N ILE A 131 12.21 -16.53 6.74
CA ILE A 131 10.98 -16.97 7.41
C ILE A 131 11.22 -18.22 8.25
N LEU A 132 11.81 -19.26 7.64
CA LEU A 132 12.14 -20.53 8.29
C LEU A 132 13.56 -20.92 7.90
N PHE A 133 14.51 -20.75 8.78
CA PHE A 133 15.87 -21.13 8.47
C PHE A 133 16.05 -22.64 8.36
N ARG A 134 16.81 -23.07 7.35
CA ARG A 134 17.37 -24.40 7.31
C ARG A 134 18.29 -24.62 8.52
N LYS A 135 18.41 -25.86 8.98
CA LYS A 135 19.21 -26.22 10.16
C LYS A 135 20.66 -25.75 10.06
N GLU A 136 21.24 -25.83 8.86
CA GLU A 136 22.62 -25.44 8.57
C GLU A 136 22.81 -23.93 8.71
N VAL A 137 21.83 -23.14 8.26
CA VAL A 137 21.82 -21.67 8.38
C VAL A 137 21.64 -21.30 9.86
N LEU A 138 20.69 -21.93 10.55
CA LEU A 138 20.39 -21.67 11.95
C LEU A 138 21.61 -21.93 12.84
N ALA A 139 22.40 -22.98 12.56
CA ALA A 139 23.62 -23.30 13.27
C ALA A 139 24.70 -22.19 13.16
N GLY A 140 24.63 -21.36 12.11
CA GLY A 140 25.54 -20.22 11.91
C GLY A 140 25.10 -18.94 12.64
N VAL A 141 23.85 -18.84 13.11
CA VAL A 141 23.32 -17.60 13.70
C VAL A 141 23.96 -17.27 15.04
N GLU A 142 24.06 -18.22 15.96
CA GLU A 142 24.70 -17.99 17.28
C GLU A 142 26.18 -17.57 17.18
N PRO A 143 27.04 -18.24 16.38
CA PRO A 143 28.40 -17.77 16.11
C PRO A 143 28.45 -16.36 15.53
N LEU A 144 27.57 -16.04 14.59
CA LEU A 144 27.48 -14.69 14.02
C LEU A 144 27.09 -13.67 15.09
N LEU A 145 26.09 -13.94 15.92
CA LEU A 145 25.69 -13.08 17.04
C LEU A 145 26.85 -12.82 18.00
N ALA A 146 27.58 -13.85 18.40
CA ALA A 146 28.75 -13.71 19.25
C ALA A 146 29.80 -12.79 18.62
N ALA A 147 30.06 -12.94 17.32
CA ALA A 147 30.99 -12.11 16.58
C ALA A 147 30.49 -10.64 16.45
N LEU A 148 29.21 -10.43 16.19
CA LEU A 148 28.60 -9.10 16.11
C LEU A 148 28.57 -8.34 17.45
N ARG A 149 28.59 -9.05 18.58
CA ARG A 149 28.71 -8.48 19.92
C ARG A 149 30.15 -8.21 20.35
N SER A 150 31.14 -8.73 19.61
CA SER A 150 32.55 -8.54 19.89
C SER A 150 33.12 -7.21 19.40
N PRO A 151 34.32 -6.79 19.81
CA PRO A 151 35.02 -5.63 19.23
C PRO A 151 35.29 -5.76 17.71
N ALA A 152 35.35 -6.99 17.19
CA ALA A 152 35.57 -7.26 15.76
C ALA A 152 34.27 -7.32 14.91
N TRP A 153 33.16 -6.82 15.43
CA TRP A 153 31.84 -6.92 14.80
C TRP A 153 31.77 -6.41 13.36
N ARG A 154 32.54 -5.35 13.04
CA ARG A 154 32.56 -4.81 11.68
C ARG A 154 33.16 -5.78 10.66
N ASP A 155 34.19 -6.52 11.05
CA ASP A 155 34.79 -7.53 10.19
C ASP A 155 33.87 -8.75 10.03
N ALA A 156 33.19 -9.17 11.12
CA ALA A 156 32.19 -10.22 11.08
C ALA A 156 31.03 -9.86 10.16
N LEU A 157 30.51 -8.64 10.28
CA LEU A 157 29.43 -8.14 9.43
C LEU A 157 29.85 -8.02 7.96
N ARG A 158 31.07 -7.51 7.70
CA ARG A 158 31.63 -7.47 6.35
C ARG A 158 31.73 -8.85 5.73
N GLY A 159 32.21 -9.84 6.50
CA GLY A 159 32.30 -11.22 6.02
C GLY A 159 30.93 -11.82 5.72
N PHE A 160 29.91 -11.55 6.54
CA PHE A 160 28.55 -11.97 6.33
C PHE A 160 27.97 -11.37 5.01
N VAL A 161 28.10 -10.07 4.83
CA VAL A 161 27.64 -9.37 3.63
C VAL A 161 28.32 -9.93 2.37
N GLN A 162 29.64 -10.13 2.41
CA GLN A 162 30.38 -10.70 1.28
C GLN A 162 29.92 -12.10 0.89
N GLN A 163 29.54 -12.93 1.85
CA GLN A 163 29.02 -14.29 1.62
C GLN A 163 27.62 -14.31 1.01
N SER A 164 26.87 -13.20 1.12
CA SER A 164 25.52 -13.08 0.54
C SER A 164 25.53 -12.78 -0.97
N TYR A 165 26.72 -12.58 -1.56
CA TYR A 165 26.88 -12.30 -2.98
C TYR A 165 27.41 -13.52 -3.75
N LEU A 166 26.81 -13.76 -4.92
CA LEU A 166 27.31 -14.74 -5.88
C LEU A 166 28.48 -14.13 -6.69
N PRO A 167 29.37 -14.97 -7.24
CA PRO A 167 30.45 -14.49 -8.12
C PRO A 167 29.95 -13.78 -9.38
N THR A 168 28.69 -13.99 -9.74
CA THR A 168 28.01 -13.39 -10.90
C THR A 168 27.30 -12.08 -10.58
N ASP A 169 27.19 -11.71 -9.31
CA ASP A 169 26.49 -10.50 -8.88
C ASP A 169 27.30 -9.23 -9.17
N ASP A 170 26.61 -8.11 -9.26
CA ASP A 170 27.22 -6.79 -9.44
C ASP A 170 27.94 -6.35 -8.17
N LEU A 171 29.26 -6.36 -8.20
CA LEU A 171 30.12 -5.96 -7.06
C LEU A 171 30.02 -4.48 -6.69
N THR A 172 29.40 -3.64 -7.54
CA THR A 172 29.12 -2.24 -7.17
C THR A 172 28.08 -2.16 -6.07
N LEU A 173 27.10 -3.09 -6.05
CA LEU A 173 26.11 -3.23 -4.99
C LEU A 173 26.77 -3.61 -3.67
N LEU A 174 27.67 -4.58 -3.69
CA LEU A 174 28.46 -4.97 -2.52
C LEU A 174 29.21 -3.78 -1.92
N THR A 175 29.84 -2.97 -2.75
CA THR A 175 30.59 -1.79 -2.29
C THR A 175 29.66 -0.77 -1.63
N ALA A 176 28.49 -0.53 -2.21
CA ALA A 176 27.48 0.40 -1.65
C ALA A 176 26.92 -0.10 -0.33
N GLU A 177 26.60 -1.41 -0.23
CA GLU A 177 26.09 -2.03 0.99
C GLU A 177 27.12 -1.98 2.12
N LEU A 178 28.37 -2.33 1.85
CA LEU A 178 29.44 -2.24 2.85
C LEU A 178 29.66 -0.81 3.36
N ALA A 179 29.48 0.20 2.51
CA ALA A 179 29.54 1.60 2.91
C ALA A 179 28.35 2.01 3.78
N ALA A 180 27.14 1.50 3.51
CA ALA A 180 25.96 1.74 4.31
C ALA A 180 26.09 1.09 5.70
N VAL A 181 26.46 -0.18 5.74
CA VAL A 181 26.66 -0.98 6.95
C VAL A 181 27.71 -0.36 7.90
N ALA A 182 28.76 0.24 7.34
CA ALA A 182 29.82 0.87 8.14
C ALA A 182 29.31 2.04 9.03
N ARG A 183 28.16 2.61 8.70
CA ARG A 183 27.53 3.73 9.44
C ARG A 183 26.57 3.26 10.52
N MET A 184 26.14 2.01 10.51
CA MET A 184 25.16 1.49 11.46
C MET A 184 25.76 1.32 12.87
N PRO A 185 24.98 1.61 13.95
CA PRO A 185 25.41 1.35 15.29
C PRO A 185 25.46 -0.16 15.60
N GLN A 186 26.47 -0.62 16.35
CA GLN A 186 26.66 -2.03 16.69
C GLN A 186 25.41 -2.66 17.34
N HIS A 187 24.76 -1.93 18.27
CA HIS A 187 23.59 -2.44 18.98
C HIS A 187 22.38 -2.68 18.07
N VAL A 188 22.22 -1.90 16.97
CA VAL A 188 21.19 -2.13 15.96
C VAL A 188 21.53 -3.36 15.12
N VAL A 189 22.80 -3.46 14.69
CA VAL A 189 23.26 -4.59 13.88
C VAL A 189 23.15 -5.92 14.65
N ALA A 190 23.50 -5.94 15.93
CA ALA A 190 23.46 -7.16 16.73
C ALA A 190 22.04 -7.57 17.18
N ALA A 191 21.09 -6.64 17.24
CA ALA A 191 19.75 -6.92 17.73
C ALA A 191 18.92 -7.77 16.76
N VAL A 192 18.99 -7.51 15.46
CA VAL A 192 18.09 -8.14 14.48
C VAL A 192 18.29 -9.66 14.33
N PRO A 193 19.51 -10.20 14.20
CA PRO A 193 19.70 -11.66 14.11
C PRO A 193 19.20 -12.44 15.33
N GLU A 194 19.25 -11.83 16.53
CA GLU A 194 18.69 -12.44 17.73
C GLU A 194 17.19 -12.63 17.63
N GLN A 195 16.48 -11.70 17.01
CA GLN A 195 15.03 -11.74 16.86
C GLN A 195 14.54 -12.91 16.01
N PHE A 196 15.34 -13.40 15.07
CA PHE A 196 14.99 -14.59 14.29
C PHE A 196 15.01 -15.87 15.12
N LEU A 197 15.75 -15.91 16.22
CA LEU A 197 15.77 -17.05 17.14
C LEU A 197 14.57 -17.02 18.10
N GLU A 198 14.03 -15.83 18.37
CA GLU A 198 12.95 -15.61 19.35
C GLU A 198 11.56 -15.56 18.70
N TRP A 199 11.48 -15.29 17.38
CA TRP A 199 10.22 -15.17 16.68
C TRP A 199 9.55 -16.51 16.43
N ASP A 200 8.25 -16.62 16.76
CA ASP A 200 7.42 -17.79 16.47
C ASP A 200 6.98 -17.77 14.98
N ALA A 201 7.92 -18.12 14.11
CA ALA A 201 7.69 -18.17 12.66
C ALA A 201 6.58 -19.16 12.27
N GLU A 202 6.57 -20.35 12.91
CA GLU A 202 5.57 -21.37 12.62
C GLU A 202 4.16 -20.95 13.05
N GLY A 203 4.04 -20.29 14.20
CA GLY A 203 2.76 -19.73 14.67
C GLY A 203 2.22 -18.68 13.71
N ALA A 204 3.08 -17.76 13.24
CA ALA A 204 2.70 -16.73 12.27
C ALA A 204 2.28 -17.35 10.92
N LEU A 205 3.02 -18.35 10.41
CA LEU A 205 2.67 -19.04 9.15
C LEU A 205 1.36 -19.81 9.24
N ARG A 206 1.07 -20.47 10.37
CA ARG A 206 -0.21 -21.17 10.59
C ARG A 206 -1.40 -20.20 10.68
N ALA A 207 -1.16 -18.98 11.16
CA ALA A 207 -2.18 -17.95 11.27
C ALA A 207 -2.36 -17.13 9.98
N LEU A 208 -1.49 -17.32 8.99
CA LEU A 208 -1.51 -16.57 7.74
C LEU A 208 -2.72 -16.97 6.88
N ALA A 209 -3.65 -16.04 6.70
CA ALA A 209 -4.82 -16.23 5.85
C ALA A 209 -4.58 -15.75 4.40
N ALA A 210 -3.68 -14.79 4.21
CA ALA A 210 -3.37 -14.23 2.90
C ALA A 210 -2.54 -15.22 2.04
N PRO A 211 -2.75 -15.25 0.72
CA PRO A 211 -1.87 -15.99 -0.20
C PRO A 211 -0.40 -15.57 -0.05
N LEU A 212 0.51 -16.55 -0.09
CA LEU A 212 1.95 -16.33 0.06
C LEU A 212 2.71 -16.74 -1.20
N LEU A 213 3.52 -15.83 -1.74
CA LEU A 213 4.58 -16.12 -2.69
C LEU A 213 5.95 -16.06 -1.97
N TYR A 214 6.71 -17.13 -2.09
CA TYR A 214 8.12 -17.15 -1.69
C TYR A 214 9.02 -17.17 -2.93
N VAL A 215 9.91 -16.18 -3.05
CA VAL A 215 10.91 -16.12 -4.13
C VAL A 215 12.26 -16.51 -3.56
N ASP A 216 12.77 -17.68 -3.93
CA ASP A 216 14.01 -18.28 -3.40
C ASP A 216 15.21 -17.88 -4.28
N ALA A 217 16.21 -17.22 -3.67
CA ALA A 217 17.46 -16.85 -4.31
C ALA A 217 18.69 -17.47 -3.63
N SER A 218 18.74 -17.46 -2.30
CA SER A 218 19.92 -17.88 -1.52
C SER A 218 19.78 -19.24 -0.86
N GLN A 219 18.64 -19.89 -0.98
CA GLN A 219 18.33 -21.21 -0.38
C GLN A 219 18.47 -21.26 1.15
N MET A 220 18.24 -20.16 1.84
CA MET A 220 18.34 -20.06 3.30
C MET A 220 17.11 -20.65 4.01
N THR A 221 15.94 -20.63 3.37
CA THR A 221 14.68 -21.10 3.95
C THR A 221 14.46 -22.59 3.72
N ASP A 222 13.91 -23.26 4.73
CA ASP A 222 13.40 -24.63 4.64
C ASP A 222 12.06 -24.64 3.89
N LEU A 223 12.14 -24.81 2.57
CA LEU A 223 10.97 -24.76 1.70
C LEU A 223 10.04 -25.99 1.87
N GLU A 224 10.56 -27.14 2.31
CA GLU A 224 9.74 -28.33 2.60
C GLU A 224 8.87 -28.03 3.82
N ARG A 225 9.48 -27.53 4.88
CA ARG A 225 8.74 -27.12 6.09
C ARG A 225 7.77 -25.98 5.82
N LEU A 226 8.14 -25.01 4.99
CA LEU A 226 7.25 -23.92 4.57
C LEU A 226 5.99 -24.47 3.86
N ALA A 227 6.16 -25.41 2.92
CA ALA A 227 5.05 -26.02 2.20
C ALA A 227 4.16 -26.89 3.10
N GLU A 228 4.71 -27.53 4.14
CA GLU A 228 3.91 -28.22 5.16
C GLU A 228 3.03 -27.29 5.97
N LEU A 229 3.56 -26.10 6.37
CA LEU A 229 2.85 -25.12 7.18
C LEU A 229 1.84 -24.30 6.37
N VAL A 230 2.16 -24.00 5.12
CA VAL A 230 1.33 -23.23 4.19
C VAL A 230 1.20 -24.00 2.88
N PRO A 231 0.29 -25.02 2.80
CA PRO A 231 0.17 -25.88 1.61
C PRO A 231 -0.15 -25.13 0.31
N SER A 232 -0.70 -23.93 0.41
CA SER A 232 -1.03 -23.06 -0.73
C SER A 232 0.13 -22.10 -1.12
N VAL A 233 1.30 -22.24 -0.51
CA VAL A 233 2.43 -21.34 -0.84
C VAL A 233 2.86 -21.52 -2.30
N ALA A 234 2.95 -20.39 -3.02
CA ALA A 234 3.59 -20.37 -4.32
C ALA A 234 5.11 -20.20 -4.12
N ILE A 235 5.92 -21.02 -4.78
CA ILE A 235 7.38 -20.95 -4.67
C ILE A 235 7.94 -20.69 -6.07
N ALA A 236 8.67 -19.58 -6.22
CA ALA A 236 9.46 -19.25 -7.40
C ALA A 236 10.95 -19.34 -7.05
N ARG A 237 11.79 -19.81 -7.98
CA ARG A 237 13.23 -19.85 -7.81
C ARG A 237 13.90 -18.99 -8.85
N THR A 238 14.89 -18.21 -8.43
CA THR A 238 15.69 -17.41 -9.34
C THR A 238 16.90 -18.20 -9.88
N VAL A 239 17.41 -17.76 -11.01
CA VAL A 239 18.58 -18.38 -11.65
C VAL A 239 19.69 -17.34 -11.75
N ALA A 240 20.84 -17.65 -11.18
CA ALA A 240 22.05 -16.80 -11.19
C ALA A 240 21.79 -15.38 -10.65
N VAL A 241 20.96 -15.26 -9.62
CA VAL A 241 20.63 -14.01 -8.93
C VAL A 241 20.79 -14.24 -7.45
N GLY A 242 21.70 -13.51 -6.81
CA GLY A 242 21.95 -13.57 -5.37
C GLY A 242 20.97 -12.69 -4.58
N HIS A 243 21.15 -12.70 -3.26
CA HIS A 243 20.26 -12.09 -2.27
C HIS A 243 19.95 -10.61 -2.55
N MET A 244 21.00 -9.76 -2.68
CA MET A 244 20.82 -8.33 -2.96
C MET A 244 20.55 -8.04 -4.44
N GLN A 245 21.09 -8.87 -5.33
CA GLN A 245 20.85 -8.77 -6.76
C GLN A 245 19.37 -8.91 -7.10
N LEU A 246 18.63 -9.71 -6.33
CA LEU A 246 17.18 -9.93 -6.48
C LEU A 246 16.39 -8.63 -6.42
N ILE A 247 16.75 -7.71 -5.55
CA ILE A 247 16.05 -6.43 -5.36
C ILE A 247 16.64 -5.30 -6.21
N ALA A 248 17.93 -5.33 -6.51
CA ALA A 248 18.58 -4.33 -7.35
C ALA A 248 18.23 -4.50 -8.84
N HIS A 249 18.06 -5.74 -9.29
CA HIS A 249 17.67 -6.10 -10.66
C HIS A 249 16.44 -7.02 -10.66
N PRO A 250 15.26 -6.53 -10.30
CA PRO A 250 14.12 -7.34 -9.83
C PRO A 250 13.33 -8.04 -10.95
N ARG A 251 13.87 -8.21 -12.15
CA ARG A 251 13.10 -8.76 -13.29
C ARG A 251 12.49 -10.13 -12.98
N GLN A 252 13.24 -11.04 -12.37
CA GLN A 252 12.74 -12.38 -12.01
C GLN A 252 11.75 -12.31 -10.85
N ALA A 253 11.99 -11.46 -9.85
CA ALA A 253 11.07 -11.22 -8.74
C ALA A 253 9.73 -10.64 -9.22
N VAL A 254 9.79 -9.63 -10.09
CA VAL A 254 8.58 -8.97 -10.63
C VAL A 254 7.78 -9.94 -11.50
N ALA A 255 8.42 -10.72 -12.37
CA ALA A 255 7.73 -11.74 -13.17
C ALA A 255 7.01 -12.77 -12.28
N ALA A 256 7.67 -13.24 -11.21
CA ALA A 256 7.04 -14.16 -10.25
C ALA A 256 5.85 -13.51 -9.51
N ILE A 257 5.93 -12.22 -9.18
CA ILE A 257 4.81 -11.47 -8.58
C ILE A 257 3.64 -11.37 -9.58
N GLU A 258 3.91 -11.05 -10.83
CA GLU A 258 2.88 -10.93 -11.88
C GLU A 258 2.17 -12.27 -12.12
N ASP A 259 2.91 -13.38 -12.24
CA ASP A 259 2.35 -14.72 -12.37
C ASP A 259 1.51 -15.13 -11.15
N PHE A 260 2.02 -14.84 -9.95
CA PHE A 260 1.31 -15.11 -8.70
C PHE A 260 -0.01 -14.33 -8.62
N GLN A 261 -0.02 -13.07 -9.01
CA GLN A 261 -1.21 -12.24 -9.01
C GLN A 261 -2.22 -12.62 -10.09
N ALA A 262 -1.75 -13.13 -11.22
CA ALA A 262 -2.63 -13.69 -12.24
C ALA A 262 -3.41 -14.90 -11.72
N ALA A 263 -2.81 -15.67 -10.79
CA ALA A 263 -3.44 -16.84 -10.18
C ALA A 263 -4.33 -16.53 -8.97
N HIS A 264 -3.99 -15.51 -8.17
CA HIS A 264 -4.63 -15.22 -6.87
C HIS A 264 -5.43 -13.91 -6.84
N GLY A 265 -5.42 -13.13 -7.92
CA GLY A 265 -6.00 -11.79 -7.99
C GLY A 265 -5.05 -10.71 -7.47
N ARG A 266 -5.31 -9.48 -7.90
CA ARG A 266 -4.62 -8.29 -7.39
C ARG A 266 -5.30 -7.80 -6.12
N PRO A 267 -4.58 -7.07 -5.24
CA PRO A 267 -5.21 -6.35 -4.13
C PRO A 267 -6.38 -5.50 -4.62
N PRO A 268 -7.46 -5.41 -3.85
CA PRO A 268 -8.59 -4.58 -4.23
C PRO A 268 -8.17 -3.12 -4.34
N VAL A 269 -8.68 -2.44 -5.35
CA VAL A 269 -8.62 -0.97 -5.43
C VAL A 269 -9.60 -0.42 -4.40
N ASP A 270 -9.20 0.60 -3.62
CA ASP A 270 -10.19 1.33 -2.83
C ASP A 270 -11.04 2.20 -3.76
N ASN A 271 -12.09 1.61 -4.29
CA ASN A 271 -13.00 2.27 -5.23
C ASN A 271 -13.84 3.40 -4.58
N ARG A 272 -13.73 3.61 -3.24
CA ARG A 272 -14.34 4.79 -2.57
C ARG A 272 -13.58 6.07 -2.89
N ALA A 273 -12.26 5.99 -3.03
CA ALA A 273 -11.38 7.15 -3.19
C ALA A 273 -11.76 8.05 -4.39
N PRO A 274 -11.96 7.54 -5.64
CA PRO A 274 -12.37 8.40 -6.75
C PRO A 274 -13.75 9.01 -6.55
N VAL A 275 -14.67 8.33 -5.85
CA VAL A 275 -16.01 8.89 -5.55
C VAL A 275 -15.92 9.99 -4.51
N LEU A 276 -15.10 9.85 -3.47
CA LEU A 276 -14.85 10.92 -2.49
C LEU A 276 -14.16 12.12 -3.15
N ALA A 277 -13.15 11.87 -4.00
CA ALA A 277 -12.45 12.91 -4.76
C ALA A 277 -13.39 13.66 -5.72
N LEU A 278 -14.38 12.97 -6.31
CA LEU A 278 -15.41 13.59 -7.16
C LEU A 278 -16.26 14.58 -6.34
N PHE A 279 -16.78 14.18 -5.17
CA PHE A 279 -17.56 15.08 -4.33
C PHE A 279 -16.72 16.26 -3.80
N ASP A 280 -15.44 16.03 -3.49
CA ASP A 280 -14.51 17.11 -3.11
C ASP A 280 -14.29 18.11 -4.25
N ALA A 281 -14.05 17.65 -5.49
CA ALA A 281 -13.91 18.48 -6.67
C ALA A 281 -15.17 19.30 -6.95
N VAL A 282 -16.34 18.71 -6.78
CA VAL A 282 -17.63 19.41 -6.92
C VAL A 282 -17.81 20.44 -5.81
N GLN A 283 -17.48 20.11 -4.57
CA GLN A 283 -17.61 21.00 -3.41
C GLN A 283 -16.68 22.21 -3.50
N SER A 284 -15.38 21.97 -3.83
CA SER A 284 -14.38 23.03 -4.00
C SER A 284 -14.62 23.89 -5.27
N GLY A 285 -15.41 23.41 -6.23
CA GLY A 285 -15.63 24.06 -7.53
C GLY A 285 -14.52 23.77 -8.56
N GLU A 286 -13.58 22.86 -8.24
CA GLU A 286 -12.47 22.45 -9.12
C GLU A 286 -12.94 21.39 -10.14
N LEU A 287 -13.97 21.71 -10.92
CA LEU A 287 -14.66 20.74 -11.78
C LEU A 287 -13.77 20.12 -12.88
N GLU A 288 -12.63 20.73 -13.19
CA GLU A 288 -11.68 20.16 -14.16
C GLU A 288 -11.03 18.86 -13.64
N ARG A 289 -10.96 18.66 -12.32
CA ARG A 289 -10.50 17.39 -11.72
C ARG A 289 -11.37 16.19 -12.09
N ILE A 290 -12.61 16.41 -12.52
CA ILE A 290 -13.53 15.35 -12.97
C ILE A 290 -12.96 14.60 -14.18
N ASP A 291 -12.13 15.23 -15.01
CA ASP A 291 -11.51 14.60 -16.18
C ASP A 291 -10.54 13.48 -15.81
N ASP A 292 -9.91 13.58 -14.64
CA ASP A 292 -8.98 12.56 -14.13
C ASP A 292 -9.70 11.42 -13.37
N LEU A 293 -10.95 11.64 -12.94
CA LEU A 293 -11.73 10.73 -12.11
C LEU A 293 -12.77 9.91 -12.90
N VAL A 294 -13.24 10.45 -14.05
CA VAL A 294 -14.35 9.91 -14.81
C VAL A 294 -13.88 9.50 -16.19
N SER A 295 -14.28 8.33 -16.65
CA SER A 295 -13.86 7.81 -17.96
C SER A 295 -14.43 8.61 -19.14
N ALA A 296 -13.74 8.55 -20.28
CA ALA A 296 -14.21 9.18 -21.51
C ALA A 296 -15.53 8.57 -22.04
N ASP A 297 -15.80 7.31 -21.71
CA ASP A 297 -17.01 6.55 -22.06
C ASP A 297 -18.02 6.47 -20.90
N PHE A 298 -17.89 7.33 -19.90
CA PHE A 298 -18.78 7.39 -18.74
C PHE A 298 -20.26 7.56 -19.13
N VAL A 299 -21.13 6.82 -18.42
CA VAL A 299 -22.57 6.86 -18.59
C VAL A 299 -23.24 7.34 -17.30
N ASP A 300 -23.98 8.46 -17.39
CA ASP A 300 -24.87 8.93 -16.33
C ASP A 300 -26.32 8.49 -16.59
N HIS A 301 -26.79 7.52 -15.81
CA HIS A 301 -28.16 7.04 -15.87
C HIS A 301 -29.14 7.95 -15.09
N GLY A 302 -28.65 8.95 -14.37
CA GLY A 302 -29.46 9.93 -13.64
C GLY A 302 -29.87 11.15 -14.50
N ALA A 303 -29.24 11.33 -15.65
CA ALA A 303 -29.54 12.42 -16.57
C ALA A 303 -30.55 11.99 -17.65
N PRO A 304 -31.49 12.89 -18.10
CA PRO A 304 -32.37 12.60 -19.20
C PRO A 304 -31.59 12.31 -20.50
N PRO A 305 -31.99 11.31 -21.31
CA PRO A 305 -31.30 10.94 -22.53
C PRO A 305 -31.16 12.15 -23.50
N GLY A 306 -29.95 12.38 -24.00
CA GLY A 306 -29.63 13.41 -24.97
C GLY A 306 -29.55 14.84 -24.41
N MET A 307 -29.65 15.02 -23.07
CA MET A 307 -29.56 16.35 -22.46
C MET A 307 -28.10 16.83 -22.32
N ILE A 308 -27.17 15.90 -22.17
CA ILE A 308 -25.75 16.17 -21.93
C ILE A 308 -24.86 15.32 -22.84
N PRO A 309 -23.65 15.81 -23.16
CA PRO A 309 -22.63 14.99 -23.82
C PRO A 309 -22.26 13.76 -22.95
N PRO A 310 -21.81 12.68 -23.58
CA PRO A 310 -21.25 11.54 -22.80
C PRO A 310 -19.90 11.91 -22.16
N GLY A 311 -19.48 11.10 -21.19
CA GLY A 311 -18.18 11.21 -20.55
C GLY A 311 -18.06 12.35 -19.53
N ALA A 312 -16.82 12.65 -19.14
CA ALA A 312 -16.48 13.63 -18.10
C ALA A 312 -17.02 15.06 -18.43
N GLU A 313 -17.01 15.47 -19.69
CA GLU A 313 -17.52 16.79 -20.12
C GLU A 313 -19.02 16.95 -19.80
N GLY A 314 -19.81 15.93 -20.11
CA GLY A 314 -21.23 15.93 -19.76
C GLY A 314 -21.47 16.01 -18.27
N TYR A 315 -20.71 15.23 -17.52
CA TYR A 315 -20.83 15.21 -16.05
C TYR A 315 -20.43 16.55 -15.43
N ARG A 316 -19.36 17.20 -15.89
CA ARG A 316 -19.02 18.58 -15.51
C ARG A 316 -20.15 19.57 -15.86
N THR A 317 -20.78 19.41 -17.02
CA THR A 317 -21.87 20.27 -17.44
C THR A 317 -23.06 20.20 -16.50
N ILE A 318 -23.42 18.99 -16.01
CA ILE A 318 -24.44 18.81 -14.96
C ILE A 318 -24.07 19.61 -13.71
N PHE A 319 -22.86 19.44 -13.18
CA PHE A 319 -22.47 20.13 -11.95
C PHE A 319 -22.39 21.66 -12.13
N ARG A 320 -21.96 22.15 -13.29
CA ARG A 320 -22.04 23.60 -13.59
C ARG A 320 -23.48 24.10 -13.58
N LEU A 321 -24.42 23.37 -14.19
CA LEU A 321 -25.83 23.68 -14.15
C LEU A 321 -26.39 23.70 -12.73
N LEU A 322 -26.15 22.64 -11.97
CA LEU A 322 -26.64 22.51 -10.59
C LEU A 322 -26.06 23.58 -9.66
N LYS A 323 -24.76 23.86 -9.74
CA LYS A 323 -24.11 24.93 -8.98
C LYS A 323 -24.65 26.32 -9.40
N GLY A 324 -24.84 26.55 -10.69
CA GLY A 324 -25.31 27.85 -11.21
C GLY A 324 -26.77 28.14 -10.87
N ALA A 325 -27.66 27.15 -11.06
CA ALA A 325 -29.09 27.32 -10.85
C ALA A 325 -29.54 27.10 -9.39
N LEU A 326 -28.95 26.14 -8.70
CA LEU A 326 -29.40 25.70 -7.39
C LEU A 326 -28.42 26.05 -6.25
N ARG A 327 -27.23 26.56 -6.56
CA ARG A 327 -26.13 26.74 -5.59
C ARG A 327 -25.97 25.51 -4.69
N ILE A 328 -26.06 24.33 -5.28
CA ILE A 328 -26.08 23.08 -4.55
C ILE A 328 -24.74 22.75 -3.93
N ASP A 329 -24.75 22.27 -2.69
CA ASP A 329 -23.63 21.72 -1.94
C ASP A 329 -23.94 20.28 -1.54
N TYR A 330 -22.88 19.46 -1.51
CA TYR A 330 -22.97 18.03 -1.15
C TYR A 330 -22.17 17.75 0.11
N ALA A 331 -22.81 17.20 1.12
CA ALA A 331 -22.14 16.63 2.28
C ALA A 331 -22.23 15.11 2.21
N VAL A 332 -21.11 14.45 2.04
CA VAL A 332 -21.04 12.98 2.06
C VAL A 332 -21.26 12.51 3.50
N LEU A 333 -22.30 11.71 3.72
CA LEU A 333 -22.69 11.18 5.03
C LEU A 333 -22.06 9.80 5.26
N ASP A 334 -22.04 8.95 4.22
CA ASP A 334 -21.44 7.63 4.27
C ASP A 334 -21.05 7.15 2.86
N VAL A 335 -20.01 6.32 2.75
CA VAL A 335 -19.57 5.67 1.51
C VAL A 335 -19.20 4.23 1.78
N VAL A 336 -19.84 3.31 1.08
CA VAL A 336 -19.53 1.88 1.12
C VAL A 336 -19.16 1.38 -0.27
N ALA A 337 -18.21 0.45 -0.35
CA ALA A 337 -17.79 -0.17 -1.59
C ALA A 337 -17.77 -1.69 -1.48
N GLU A 338 -18.23 -2.37 -2.51
CA GLU A 338 -18.11 -3.81 -2.71
C GLU A 338 -17.73 -4.08 -4.17
N GLY A 339 -16.49 -4.53 -4.38
CA GLY A 339 -15.91 -4.66 -5.73
C GLY A 339 -15.95 -3.33 -6.49
N GLU A 340 -16.50 -3.34 -7.70
CA GLU A 340 -16.65 -2.16 -8.54
C GLU A 340 -17.84 -1.25 -8.15
N SER A 341 -18.71 -1.69 -7.25
CA SER A 341 -19.90 -0.94 -6.86
C SER A 341 -19.62 -0.08 -5.64
N VAL A 342 -19.81 1.23 -5.78
CA VAL A 342 -19.65 2.21 -4.69
C VAL A 342 -20.98 2.92 -4.46
N MET A 343 -21.46 2.92 -3.21
CA MET A 343 -22.66 3.64 -2.80
C MET A 343 -22.25 4.82 -1.92
N ALA A 344 -22.67 6.02 -2.29
CA ALA A 344 -22.47 7.24 -1.51
C ALA A 344 -23.82 7.78 -1.05
N TRP A 345 -24.00 7.93 0.26
CA TRP A 345 -25.14 8.61 0.85
C TRP A 345 -24.76 10.07 1.11
N VAL A 346 -25.49 10.99 0.49
CA VAL A 346 -25.17 12.40 0.53
C VAL A 346 -26.37 13.24 0.99
N ARG A 347 -26.09 14.33 1.69
CA ARG A 347 -27.05 15.41 1.92
C ARG A 347 -26.78 16.55 0.94
N CYS A 348 -27.81 16.92 0.20
CA CYS A 348 -27.83 18.02 -0.75
C CYS A 348 -28.50 19.22 -0.11
N THR A 349 -27.85 20.37 -0.11
CA THR A 349 -28.42 21.66 0.34
C THR A 349 -28.19 22.73 -0.69
N GLY A 350 -29.01 23.77 -0.73
CA GLY A 350 -28.78 24.85 -1.68
C GLY A 350 -29.89 25.90 -1.69
N ARG A 351 -29.83 26.82 -2.68
CA ARG A 351 -30.80 27.86 -2.93
C ARG A 351 -31.09 27.96 -4.42
N HIS A 352 -32.35 28.00 -4.82
CA HIS A 352 -32.78 28.09 -6.20
C HIS A 352 -32.68 29.53 -6.72
N VAL A 353 -31.60 29.88 -7.38
CA VAL A 353 -31.25 31.25 -7.80
C VAL A 353 -31.24 31.45 -9.32
N GLY A 354 -31.25 30.38 -10.11
CA GLY A 354 -31.27 30.42 -11.57
C GLY A 354 -32.40 29.59 -12.16
N GLU A 355 -32.60 29.63 -13.46
CA GLU A 355 -33.57 28.77 -14.14
C GLU A 355 -33.11 27.31 -14.05
N PHE A 356 -33.98 26.41 -13.60
CA PHE A 356 -33.73 24.99 -13.49
C PHE A 356 -34.86 24.16 -14.09
N LEU A 357 -34.59 23.41 -15.13
CA LEU A 357 -35.57 22.59 -15.90
C LEU A 357 -36.80 23.38 -16.36
N GLY A 358 -36.59 24.60 -16.83
CA GLY A 358 -37.69 25.48 -17.28
C GLY A 358 -38.44 26.20 -16.13
N ILE A 359 -37.98 26.04 -14.91
CA ILE A 359 -38.58 26.67 -13.73
C ILE A 359 -37.79 27.92 -13.37
N PRO A 360 -38.41 29.12 -13.33
CA PRO A 360 -37.71 30.33 -12.93
C PRO A 360 -37.28 30.31 -11.47
N PRO A 361 -36.26 31.09 -11.09
CA PRO A 361 -35.73 31.08 -9.72
C PRO A 361 -36.79 31.45 -8.69
N THR A 362 -36.88 30.64 -7.61
CA THR A 362 -37.82 30.86 -6.51
C THR A 362 -37.20 31.54 -5.30
N ASP A 363 -35.86 31.65 -5.27
CA ASP A 363 -35.04 32.15 -4.17
C ASP A 363 -35.23 31.38 -2.84
N ARG A 364 -35.76 30.16 -2.89
CA ARG A 364 -36.02 29.29 -1.75
C ARG A 364 -34.81 28.39 -1.48
N GLU A 365 -34.58 28.14 -0.22
CA GLU A 365 -33.63 27.13 0.26
C GLU A 365 -34.26 25.76 0.22
N PHE A 366 -33.39 24.75 0.05
CA PHE A 366 -33.79 23.34 0.06
C PHE A 366 -32.74 22.47 0.74
N ALA A 367 -33.18 21.33 1.26
CA ALA A 367 -32.34 20.25 1.75
C ALA A 367 -33.04 18.90 1.50
N PHE A 368 -32.31 17.95 0.93
CA PHE A 368 -32.77 16.57 0.77
C PHE A 368 -31.59 15.61 0.80
N GLU A 369 -31.88 14.31 0.91
CA GLU A 369 -30.85 13.28 0.87
C GLU A 369 -30.95 12.47 -0.42
N ALA A 370 -29.81 11.98 -0.90
CA ALA A 370 -29.71 11.17 -2.08
C ALA A 370 -28.74 10.00 -1.88
N MET A 371 -29.02 8.90 -2.59
CA MET A 371 -28.11 7.78 -2.73
C MET A 371 -27.58 7.78 -4.15
N HIS A 372 -26.26 7.78 -4.27
CA HIS A 372 -25.57 7.67 -5.54
C HIS A 372 -24.86 6.32 -5.61
N ARG A 373 -25.05 5.58 -6.69
CA ARG A 373 -24.30 4.37 -6.99
C ARG A 373 -23.38 4.67 -8.16
N TYR A 374 -22.12 4.38 -7.98
CA TYR A 374 -21.10 4.44 -9.01
C TYR A 374 -20.59 3.03 -9.35
N ARG A 375 -20.27 2.78 -10.62
CA ARG A 375 -19.40 1.68 -11.01
C ARG A 375 -18.02 2.25 -11.24
N VAL A 376 -17.07 1.77 -10.44
CA VAL A 376 -15.67 2.19 -10.48
C VAL A 376 -14.81 0.99 -10.89
N GLU A 377 -14.06 1.14 -11.95
CA GLU A 377 -13.21 0.10 -12.52
C GLU A 377 -11.78 0.65 -12.63
N ASP A 378 -10.81 -0.04 -12.03
CA ASP A 378 -9.40 0.38 -11.98
C ASP A 378 -9.19 1.83 -11.46
N GLY A 379 -9.97 2.25 -10.45
CA GLY A 379 -9.89 3.60 -9.88
C GLY A 379 -10.52 4.70 -10.74
N VAL A 380 -11.27 4.34 -11.80
CA VAL A 380 -11.94 5.30 -12.71
C VAL A 380 -13.45 5.07 -12.68
N ILE A 381 -14.22 6.14 -12.52
CA ILE A 381 -15.69 6.10 -12.48
C ILE A 381 -16.20 5.87 -13.91
N ARG A 382 -16.96 4.78 -14.13
CA ARG A 382 -17.51 4.38 -15.42
C ARG A 382 -19.00 4.68 -15.57
N GLU A 383 -19.76 4.51 -14.49
CA GLU A 383 -21.21 4.69 -14.51
C GLU A 383 -21.70 5.36 -13.24
N HIS A 384 -22.82 6.06 -13.36
CA HIS A 384 -23.52 6.69 -12.25
C HIS A 384 -25.01 6.44 -12.31
N HIS A 385 -25.59 6.09 -11.16
CA HIS A 385 -27.03 6.07 -10.90
C HIS A 385 -27.33 6.88 -9.64
N ALA A 386 -28.48 7.54 -9.57
CA ALA A 386 -28.91 8.23 -8.37
C ALA A 386 -30.38 7.96 -8.06
N VAL A 387 -30.67 7.81 -6.77
CA VAL A 387 -32.02 7.87 -6.20
C VAL A 387 -32.08 9.12 -5.34
N ARG A 388 -32.97 10.04 -5.72
CA ARG A 388 -33.11 11.35 -5.08
C ARG A 388 -34.55 11.55 -4.64
N ASP A 389 -34.74 12.29 -3.57
CA ASP A 389 -36.08 12.72 -3.14
C ASP A 389 -36.49 14.02 -3.87
N ASP A 390 -36.70 13.91 -5.18
CA ASP A 390 -37.09 15.04 -6.03
C ASP A 390 -38.45 15.63 -5.60
N LEU A 391 -39.32 14.84 -4.98
CA LEU A 391 -40.60 15.33 -4.47
C LEU A 391 -40.41 16.31 -3.31
N VAL A 392 -39.51 15.98 -2.37
CA VAL A 392 -39.14 16.87 -1.26
C VAL A 392 -38.53 18.17 -1.82
N LEU A 393 -37.62 18.07 -2.79
CA LEU A 393 -37.05 19.24 -3.46
C LEU A 393 -38.16 20.15 -4.06
N TYR A 394 -39.06 19.58 -4.87
CA TYR A 394 -40.13 20.37 -5.52
C TYR A 394 -41.10 21.01 -4.54
N ARG A 395 -41.44 20.32 -3.44
CA ARG A 395 -42.27 20.90 -2.35
C ARG A 395 -41.58 22.08 -1.68
N GLN A 396 -40.30 21.98 -1.38
CA GLN A 396 -39.53 23.06 -0.76
C GLN A 396 -39.37 24.26 -1.68
N LEU A 397 -39.25 24.03 -2.99
CA LEU A 397 -39.24 25.09 -3.98
C LEU A 397 -40.66 25.70 -4.25
N GLY A 398 -41.72 25.09 -3.72
CA GLY A 398 -43.09 25.55 -3.89
C GLY A 398 -43.72 25.23 -5.25
N LEU A 399 -43.26 24.16 -5.91
CA LEU A 399 -43.67 23.72 -7.22
C LEU A 399 -44.79 22.66 -7.18
N THR A 400 -44.99 22.05 -6.06
CA THR A 400 -46.06 21.08 -5.78
C THR A 400 -46.69 21.34 -4.41
N SER A 401 -47.98 21.07 -4.25
CA SER A 401 -48.70 21.13 -2.98
C SER A 401 -48.40 19.91 -2.12
#